data_2925f955f60a67648b1371cdd96bb72f
#
_entry.id   2925f955f60a67648b1371cdd96bb72f
#
_cell.length_a   1.000
_cell.length_b   1.000
_cell.length_c   1.000
_cell.angle_alpha   90.00
_cell.angle_beta   90.00
_cell.angle_gamma   90.00
#
_symmetry.space_group_name_H-M   'P 1'
#
loop_
_entity.id
_entity.type
_entity.pdbx_description
1 polymer ?
#
loop_
_entity_poly.entity_id
_entity_poly.type
_entity_poly.pdbx_seq_one_letter_code
_entity_poly.pdbx_strand_id
1 'polypeptide(L)'
;MRRMCVTALLLAAIALSAPAQSKIGHINSESIMQTLPEAIDAQKTLDGLVSQWEAELQKMQADWKKKFEDYDKKKLILTDQARADQEKELRSLDQAVQDYRNRKFGQNGELFQKQNEVMKPIQNKIFQVLEDIAKEDGYDYVFDKSGQILLLYASDKNDLTTKVIQRMQSFGK
;
A
#
# COMPACT_ATOMS: atom_id res chain seq x y z
N MET A 1 -43.59 -46.27 29.98
CA MET A 1 -43.48 -45.74 28.61
C MET A 1 -43.46 -44.22 28.54
N ARG A 2 -44.39 -43.45 29.16
CA ARG A 2 -44.40 -41.95 29.10
C ARG A 2 -43.16 -41.28 29.71
N ARG A 3 -42.57 -41.83 30.79
CA ARG A 3 -41.35 -41.29 31.43
C ARG A 3 -40.09 -41.58 30.61
N MET A 4 -39.98 -42.66 29.86
CA MET A 4 -38.88 -42.96 28.99
C MET A 4 -38.87 -42.07 27.71
N CYS A 5 -40.02 -41.71 27.17
CA CYS A 5 -40.12 -40.80 26.04
C CYS A 5 -39.69 -39.36 26.40
N VAL A 6 -39.98 -38.90 27.64
CA VAL A 6 -39.56 -37.55 28.08
C VAL A 6 -38.04 -37.43 28.28
N THR A 7 -37.41 -38.48 28.82
CA THR A 7 -35.96 -38.54 28.98
C THR A 7 -35.23 -38.62 27.64
N ALA A 8 -35.78 -39.37 26.66
CA ALA A 8 -35.22 -39.41 25.30
C ALA A 8 -35.35 -38.04 24.57
N LEU A 9 -36.43 -37.32 24.78
CA LEU A 9 -36.65 -35.99 24.20
C LEU A 9 -35.70 -34.91 24.82
N LEU A 10 -35.41 -35.02 26.12
CA LEU A 10 -34.46 -34.13 26.78
C LEU A 10 -33.00 -34.38 26.35
N LEU A 11 -32.60 -35.63 26.14
CA LEU A 11 -31.28 -35.98 25.61
C LEU A 11 -31.07 -35.52 24.14
N ALA A 12 -32.11 -35.53 23.32
CA ALA A 12 -32.08 -35.06 21.94
C ALA A 12 -31.93 -33.52 21.86
N ALA A 13 -32.48 -32.80 22.84
CA ALA A 13 -32.35 -31.31 22.88
C ALA A 13 -30.94 -30.81 23.25
N ILE A 14 -30.14 -31.61 23.97
CA ILE A 14 -28.76 -31.26 24.35
C ILE A 14 -27.77 -31.45 23.17
N ALA A 15 -28.10 -32.32 22.22
CA ALA A 15 -27.27 -32.60 21.06
C ALA A 15 -27.27 -31.46 19.99
N LEU A 16 -28.20 -30.51 20.10
CA LEU A 16 -28.32 -29.39 19.12
C LEU A 16 -27.54 -28.13 19.47
N SER A 17 -26.88 -28.05 20.62
CA SER A 17 -26.01 -26.96 20.99
C SER A 17 -24.55 -27.25 20.62
N ALA A 18 -24.27 -27.55 19.34
CA ALA A 18 -22.91 -27.48 18.85
C ALA A 18 -22.49 -26.00 18.90
N PRO A 19 -21.42 -25.63 19.64
CA PRO A 19 -20.94 -24.25 19.61
C PRO A 19 -20.61 -23.92 18.17
N ALA A 20 -21.20 -22.85 17.64
CA ALA A 20 -20.82 -22.30 16.34
C ALA A 20 -19.36 -21.86 16.46
N GLN A 21 -18.44 -22.74 16.07
CA GLN A 21 -17.00 -22.46 16.12
C GLN A 21 -16.68 -21.63 14.90
N SER A 22 -16.44 -20.30 15.09
CA SER A 22 -16.04 -19.42 14.02
C SER A 22 -14.76 -19.93 13.36
N LYS A 23 -14.78 -20.05 12.06
CA LYS A 23 -13.62 -20.45 11.27
C LYS A 23 -12.83 -19.24 10.87
N ILE A 24 -11.61 -19.16 11.35
CA ILE A 24 -10.69 -18.02 11.14
C ILE A 24 -9.56 -18.45 10.21
N GLY A 25 -9.35 -17.65 9.16
CA GLY A 25 -8.23 -17.78 8.24
C GLY A 25 -7.27 -16.61 8.35
N HIS A 26 -6.14 -16.71 7.68
CA HIS A 26 -5.22 -15.60 7.52
C HIS A 26 -4.54 -15.61 6.16
N ILE A 27 -4.06 -14.44 5.75
CA ILE A 27 -3.24 -14.23 4.56
C ILE A 27 -1.97 -13.45 4.92
N ASN A 28 -1.03 -13.43 3.99
CA ASN A 28 0.07 -12.47 3.95
C ASN A 28 -0.09 -11.64 2.67
N SER A 29 -0.69 -10.46 2.79
CA SER A 29 -0.94 -9.59 1.62
C SER A 29 0.34 -9.09 0.98
N GLU A 30 1.42 -8.88 1.75
CA GLU A 30 2.73 -8.52 1.22
C GLU A 30 3.29 -9.62 0.31
N SER A 31 3.25 -10.88 0.74
CA SER A 31 3.67 -12.02 -0.08
C SER A 31 2.82 -12.16 -1.35
N ILE A 32 1.52 -11.90 -1.26
CA ILE A 32 0.63 -11.88 -2.43
C ILE A 32 1.10 -10.79 -3.42
N MET A 33 1.28 -9.56 -2.96
CA MET A 33 1.72 -8.44 -3.80
C MET A 33 3.10 -8.67 -4.43
N GLN A 34 4.04 -9.28 -3.69
CA GLN A 34 5.37 -9.62 -4.20
C GLN A 34 5.39 -10.75 -5.23
N THR A 35 4.32 -11.54 -5.29
CA THR A 35 4.23 -12.71 -6.18
C THR A 35 3.42 -12.44 -7.44
N LEU A 36 2.47 -11.51 -7.40
CA LEU A 36 1.60 -11.23 -8.55
C LEU A 36 2.33 -10.40 -9.61
N PRO A 37 2.40 -10.85 -10.88
CA PRO A 37 3.08 -10.11 -11.94
C PRO A 37 2.54 -8.68 -12.11
N GLU A 38 1.22 -8.50 -12.04
CA GLU A 38 0.57 -7.19 -12.16
C GLU A 38 0.98 -6.23 -11.03
N ALA A 39 1.22 -6.73 -9.81
CA ALA A 39 1.68 -5.91 -8.69
C ALA A 39 3.17 -5.56 -8.82
N ILE A 40 3.98 -6.50 -9.29
CA ILE A 40 5.41 -6.29 -9.58
C ILE A 40 5.59 -5.23 -10.68
N ASP A 41 4.81 -5.30 -11.75
CA ASP A 41 4.89 -4.34 -12.85
C ASP A 41 4.37 -2.95 -12.44
N ALA A 42 3.32 -2.89 -11.61
CA ALA A 42 2.86 -1.65 -11.01
C ALA A 42 3.94 -1.01 -10.11
N GLN A 43 4.64 -1.81 -9.28
CA GLN A 43 5.73 -1.32 -8.44
C GLN A 43 6.90 -0.80 -9.30
N LYS A 44 7.32 -1.54 -10.33
CA LYS A 44 8.37 -1.07 -11.26
C LYS A 44 8.02 0.27 -11.93
N THR A 45 6.74 0.45 -12.28
CA THR A 45 6.26 1.71 -12.86
C THR A 45 6.40 2.86 -11.86
N LEU A 46 6.03 2.63 -10.60
CA LEU A 46 6.20 3.63 -9.52
C LEU A 46 7.67 3.94 -9.26
N ASP A 47 8.53 2.92 -9.19
CA ASP A 47 9.97 3.08 -8.96
C ASP A 47 10.62 3.88 -10.10
N GLY A 48 10.18 3.65 -11.34
CA GLY A 48 10.61 4.43 -12.51
C GLY A 48 10.22 5.91 -12.41
N LEU A 49 8.99 6.21 -11.98
CA LEU A 49 8.53 7.59 -11.77
C LEU A 49 9.31 8.28 -10.63
N VAL A 50 9.52 7.57 -9.52
CA VAL A 50 10.32 8.09 -8.39
C VAL A 50 11.72 8.45 -8.85
N SER A 51 12.40 7.53 -9.55
CA SER A 51 13.76 7.75 -10.07
C SER A 51 13.83 8.95 -11.02
N GLN A 52 12.85 9.11 -11.91
CA GLN A 52 12.77 10.24 -12.82
C GLN A 52 12.61 11.57 -12.06
N TRP A 53 11.68 11.61 -11.10
CA TRP A 53 11.41 12.84 -10.34
C TRP A 53 12.55 13.21 -9.39
N GLU A 54 13.24 12.24 -8.80
CA GLU A 54 14.43 12.46 -8.00
C GLU A 54 15.58 13.05 -8.83
N ALA A 55 15.80 12.52 -10.04
CA ALA A 55 16.80 13.06 -10.94
C ALA A 55 16.50 14.51 -11.36
N GLU A 56 15.23 14.84 -11.62
CA GLU A 56 14.80 16.20 -11.93
C GLU A 56 14.98 17.15 -10.72
N LEU A 57 14.60 16.69 -9.52
CA LEU A 57 14.79 17.44 -8.28
C LEU A 57 16.26 17.73 -8.01
N GLN A 58 17.12 16.73 -8.19
CA GLN A 58 18.58 16.88 -8.07
C GLN A 58 19.13 17.91 -9.06
N LYS A 59 18.65 17.90 -10.31
CA LYS A 59 19.04 18.90 -11.31
C LYS A 59 18.63 20.30 -10.88
N MET A 60 17.40 20.49 -10.43
CA MET A 60 16.93 21.81 -9.94
C MET A 60 17.77 22.32 -8.77
N GLN A 61 18.10 21.43 -7.82
CA GLN A 61 18.98 21.77 -6.69
C GLN A 61 20.40 22.12 -7.11
N ALA A 62 20.96 21.39 -8.10
CA ALA A 62 22.28 21.67 -8.63
C ALA A 62 22.33 23.01 -9.37
N ASP A 63 21.28 23.34 -10.14
CA ASP A 63 21.15 24.63 -10.84
C ASP A 63 21.03 25.80 -9.83
N TRP A 64 20.23 25.65 -8.78
CA TRP A 64 20.15 26.61 -7.69
C TRP A 64 21.50 26.82 -7.01
N LYS A 65 22.19 25.72 -6.64
CA LYS A 65 23.50 25.75 -5.98
C LYS A 65 24.52 26.47 -6.83
N LYS A 66 24.61 26.18 -8.12
CA LYS A 66 25.52 26.84 -9.06
C LYS A 66 25.26 28.36 -9.11
N LYS A 67 23.99 28.75 -9.25
CA LYS A 67 23.61 30.18 -9.25
C LYS A 67 23.94 30.87 -7.93
N PHE A 68 23.72 30.20 -6.80
CA PHE A 68 24.09 30.73 -5.49
C PHE A 68 25.61 30.93 -5.35
N GLU A 69 26.41 29.94 -5.76
CA GLU A 69 27.88 30.03 -5.74
C GLU A 69 28.38 31.16 -6.65
N ASP A 70 27.78 31.34 -7.82
CA ASP A 70 28.12 32.46 -8.71
C ASP A 70 27.74 33.84 -8.15
N TYR A 71 26.60 33.93 -7.48
CA TYR A 71 26.17 35.11 -6.75
C TYR A 71 27.12 35.42 -5.58
N ASP A 72 27.45 34.44 -4.76
CA ASP A 72 28.29 34.58 -3.58
C ASP A 72 29.68 35.14 -3.95
N LYS A 73 30.28 34.73 -5.06
CA LYS A 73 31.55 35.22 -5.59
C LYS A 73 31.49 36.71 -6.03
N LYS A 74 30.30 37.15 -6.49
CA LYS A 74 30.15 38.49 -7.11
C LYS A 74 29.42 39.50 -6.27
N LYS A 75 28.70 39.08 -5.19
CA LYS A 75 27.80 39.94 -4.41
C LYS A 75 28.40 41.24 -3.92
N LEU A 76 29.75 41.30 -3.65
CA LEU A 76 30.43 42.48 -3.16
C LEU A 76 30.72 43.53 -4.23
N ILE A 77 30.67 43.15 -5.50
CA ILE A 77 30.96 44.03 -6.65
C ILE A 77 29.70 44.37 -7.45
N LEU A 78 28.54 43.81 -7.08
CA LEU A 78 27.27 44.11 -7.72
C LEU A 78 26.71 45.44 -7.24
N THR A 79 25.99 46.15 -8.12
CA THR A 79 25.12 47.23 -7.71
C THR A 79 23.97 46.75 -6.84
N ASP A 80 23.37 47.61 -6.02
CA ASP A 80 22.24 47.23 -5.14
C ASP A 80 21.06 46.66 -5.94
N GLN A 81 20.78 47.27 -7.11
CA GLN A 81 19.73 46.73 -7.98
C GLN A 81 20.06 45.33 -8.49
N ALA A 82 21.26 45.13 -9.03
CA ALA A 82 21.68 43.83 -9.56
C ALA A 82 21.72 42.74 -8.46
N ARG A 83 22.09 43.14 -7.23
CA ARG A 83 22.06 42.23 -6.06
C ARG A 83 20.63 41.81 -5.75
N ALA A 84 19.71 42.80 -5.63
CA ALA A 84 18.29 42.52 -5.35
C ALA A 84 17.65 41.62 -6.40
N ASP A 85 17.97 41.82 -7.68
CA ASP A 85 17.45 40.99 -8.78
C ASP A 85 17.95 39.53 -8.70
N GLN A 86 19.25 39.33 -8.43
CA GLN A 86 19.81 37.99 -8.26
C GLN A 86 19.27 37.27 -7.02
N GLU A 87 19.13 37.98 -5.90
CA GLU A 87 18.52 37.39 -4.69
C GLU A 87 17.06 37.01 -4.91
N LYS A 88 16.31 37.82 -5.67
CA LYS A 88 14.93 37.48 -6.07
C LYS A 88 14.89 36.20 -6.92
N GLU A 89 15.82 36.10 -7.88
CA GLU A 89 15.91 34.90 -8.73
C GLU A 89 16.26 33.64 -7.88
N LEU A 90 17.22 33.74 -6.98
CA LEU A 90 17.61 32.66 -6.08
C LEU A 90 16.43 32.19 -5.19
N ARG A 91 15.68 33.13 -4.62
CA ARG A 91 14.45 32.81 -3.85
C ARG A 91 13.40 32.14 -4.70
N SER A 92 13.23 32.59 -5.96
CA SER A 92 12.27 31.96 -6.88
C SER A 92 12.66 30.52 -7.23
N LEU A 93 13.95 30.26 -7.44
CA LEU A 93 14.45 28.91 -7.72
C LEU A 93 14.34 28.00 -6.50
N ASP A 94 14.67 28.52 -5.30
CA ASP A 94 14.48 27.75 -4.06
C ASP A 94 13.01 27.38 -3.86
N GLN A 95 12.10 28.35 -4.05
CA GLN A 95 10.67 28.09 -3.99
C GLN A 95 10.23 27.03 -5.00
N ALA A 96 10.74 27.10 -6.24
CA ALA A 96 10.43 26.11 -7.27
C ALA A 96 10.90 24.69 -6.88
N VAL A 97 12.05 24.55 -6.23
CA VAL A 97 12.55 23.29 -5.68
C VAL A 97 11.60 22.74 -4.61
N GLN A 98 11.18 23.59 -3.67
CA GLN A 98 10.25 23.20 -2.60
C GLN A 98 8.88 22.81 -3.16
N ASP A 99 8.35 23.60 -4.09
CA ASP A 99 7.07 23.34 -4.73
C ASP A 99 7.09 22.02 -5.54
N TYR A 100 8.21 21.79 -6.27
CA TYR A 100 8.38 20.53 -7.00
C TYR A 100 8.38 19.33 -6.04
N ARG A 101 9.18 19.40 -4.96
CA ARG A 101 9.24 18.36 -3.95
C ARG A 101 7.87 18.07 -3.34
N ASN A 102 7.16 19.12 -2.91
CA ASN A 102 5.84 18.99 -2.29
C ASN A 102 4.81 18.41 -3.26
N ARG A 103 4.81 18.89 -4.50
CA ARG A 103 3.89 18.39 -5.55
C ARG A 103 4.15 16.92 -5.88
N LYS A 104 5.42 16.50 -5.99
CA LYS A 104 5.76 15.12 -6.36
C LYS A 104 5.68 14.16 -5.17
N PHE A 105 6.24 14.53 -4.03
CA PHE A 105 6.47 13.63 -2.89
C PHE A 105 5.71 14.02 -1.61
N GLY A 106 4.95 15.11 -1.62
CA GLY A 106 4.17 15.56 -0.47
C GLY A 106 3.06 14.56 -0.09
N GLN A 107 2.45 14.76 1.07
CA GLN A 107 1.46 13.85 1.67
C GLN A 107 0.32 13.43 0.73
N ASN A 108 -0.14 14.31 -0.16
CA ASN A 108 -1.13 14.01 -1.20
C ASN A 108 -0.57 14.34 -2.59
N GLY A 109 0.75 14.23 -2.74
CA GLY A 109 1.46 14.51 -3.98
C GLY A 109 1.17 13.51 -5.10
N GLU A 110 1.78 13.76 -6.25
CA GLU A 110 1.56 12.93 -7.43
C GLU A 110 1.95 11.46 -7.21
N LEU A 111 3.00 11.18 -6.38
CA LEU A 111 3.39 9.81 -6.05
C LEU A 111 2.26 9.05 -5.34
N PHE A 112 1.65 9.67 -4.33
CA PHE A 112 0.52 9.07 -3.61
C PHE A 112 -0.67 8.81 -4.55
N GLN A 113 -0.97 9.75 -5.44
CA GLN A 113 -2.06 9.60 -6.41
C GLN A 113 -1.77 8.46 -7.39
N LYS A 114 -0.54 8.39 -7.93
CA LYS A 114 -0.12 7.31 -8.84
C LYS A 114 -0.10 5.95 -8.15
N GLN A 115 0.36 5.89 -6.90
CA GLN A 115 0.30 4.66 -6.11
C GLN A 115 -1.13 4.16 -5.96
N ASN A 116 -2.07 5.04 -5.60
CA ASN A 116 -3.48 4.66 -5.51
C ASN A 116 -4.06 4.23 -6.87
N GLU A 117 -3.71 4.94 -7.95
CA GLU A 117 -4.19 4.63 -9.30
C GLU A 117 -3.80 3.21 -9.74
N VAL A 118 -2.55 2.80 -9.50
CA VAL A 118 -2.04 1.52 -10.01
C VAL A 118 -2.23 0.36 -9.03
N MET A 119 -2.20 0.62 -7.70
CA MET A 119 -2.29 -0.44 -6.69
C MET A 119 -3.73 -0.76 -6.28
N LYS A 120 -4.61 0.24 -6.22
CA LYS A 120 -5.99 0.05 -5.78
C LYS A 120 -6.80 -0.96 -6.59
N PRO A 121 -6.70 -1.01 -7.95
CA PRO A 121 -7.37 -2.04 -8.73
C PRO A 121 -6.92 -3.45 -8.37
N ILE A 122 -5.60 -3.64 -8.13
CA ILE A 122 -5.02 -4.93 -7.75
C ILE A 122 -5.51 -5.35 -6.37
N GLN A 123 -5.49 -4.44 -5.40
CA GLN A 123 -6.02 -4.68 -4.05
C GLN A 123 -7.50 -5.06 -4.07
N ASN A 124 -8.31 -4.35 -4.84
CA ASN A 124 -9.74 -4.66 -4.97
C ASN A 124 -9.97 -6.07 -5.52
N LYS A 125 -9.17 -6.49 -6.50
CA LYS A 125 -9.24 -7.81 -7.10
C LYS A 125 -8.81 -8.90 -6.09
N ILE A 126 -7.77 -8.65 -5.29
CA ILE A 126 -7.35 -9.53 -4.19
C ILE A 126 -8.49 -9.69 -3.18
N PHE A 127 -9.14 -8.59 -2.77
CA PHE A 127 -10.26 -8.64 -1.83
C PHE A 127 -11.45 -9.42 -2.38
N GLN A 128 -11.78 -9.26 -3.65
CA GLN A 128 -12.85 -10.01 -4.30
C GLN A 128 -12.55 -11.51 -4.30
N VAL A 129 -11.33 -11.88 -4.73
CA VAL A 129 -10.90 -13.30 -4.72
C VAL A 129 -10.90 -13.88 -3.30
N LEU A 130 -10.46 -13.09 -2.32
CA LEU A 130 -10.44 -13.50 -0.92
C LEU A 130 -11.85 -13.70 -0.37
N GLU A 131 -12.78 -12.81 -0.70
CA GLU A 131 -14.19 -12.93 -0.32
C GLU A 131 -14.82 -14.20 -0.89
N ASP A 132 -14.55 -14.50 -2.17
CA ASP A 132 -15.04 -15.72 -2.82
C ASP A 132 -14.48 -16.97 -2.14
N ILE A 133 -13.18 -17.02 -1.86
CA ILE A 133 -12.54 -18.13 -1.14
C ILE A 133 -13.12 -18.28 0.27
N ALA A 134 -13.31 -17.18 0.99
CA ALA A 134 -13.84 -17.21 2.35
C ALA A 134 -15.27 -17.78 2.37
N LYS A 135 -16.12 -17.37 1.43
CA LYS A 135 -17.48 -17.88 1.28
C LYS A 135 -17.50 -19.38 0.90
N GLU A 136 -16.69 -19.77 -0.09
CA GLU A 136 -16.61 -21.16 -0.56
C GLU A 136 -16.14 -22.12 0.55
N ASP A 137 -15.16 -21.69 1.33
CA ASP A 137 -14.55 -22.54 2.36
C ASP A 137 -15.20 -22.35 3.75
N GLY A 138 -16.17 -21.44 3.89
CA GLY A 138 -16.90 -21.19 5.14
C GLY A 138 -16.03 -20.53 6.23
N TYR A 139 -15.19 -19.58 5.86
CA TYR A 139 -14.48 -18.73 6.82
C TYR A 139 -15.37 -17.55 7.25
N ASP A 140 -15.44 -17.30 8.56
CA ASP A 140 -16.16 -16.16 9.12
C ASP A 140 -15.28 -14.92 9.15
N TYR A 141 -13.96 -15.09 9.33
CA TYR A 141 -12.97 -14.01 9.41
C TYR A 141 -11.69 -14.41 8.71
N VAL A 142 -11.05 -13.43 8.04
CA VAL A 142 -9.70 -13.59 7.49
C VAL A 142 -8.86 -12.38 7.93
N PHE A 143 -7.73 -12.64 8.57
CA PHE A 143 -6.79 -11.62 9.02
C PHE A 143 -5.59 -11.52 8.09
N ASP A 144 -5.07 -10.31 7.92
CA ASP A 144 -3.80 -10.09 7.24
C ASP A 144 -2.65 -10.09 8.25
N LYS A 145 -1.78 -11.10 8.17
CA LYS A 145 -0.62 -11.23 9.07
C LYS A 145 0.56 -10.32 8.71
N SER A 146 0.54 -9.68 7.53
CA SER A 146 1.56 -8.69 7.11
C SER A 146 1.23 -7.28 7.57
N GLY A 147 0.00 -7.03 8.04
CA GLY A 147 -0.46 -5.72 8.48
C GLY A 147 -0.02 -5.35 9.91
N GLN A 148 -0.59 -4.25 10.42
CA GLN A 148 -0.30 -3.76 11.79
C GLN A 148 -0.95 -4.61 12.90
N ILE A 149 -1.70 -5.65 12.56
CA ILE A 149 -2.31 -6.54 13.54
C ILE A 149 -1.23 -7.47 14.08
N LEU A 150 -0.97 -7.40 15.39
CA LEU A 150 -0.01 -8.28 16.06
C LEU A 150 -0.60 -9.69 16.19
N LEU A 151 -0.42 -10.51 15.17
CA LEU A 151 -0.79 -11.92 15.19
C LEU A 151 0.45 -12.75 15.62
N LEU A 152 0.49 -13.17 16.89
CA LEU A 152 1.65 -13.85 17.47
C LEU A 152 1.79 -15.30 16.99
N TYR A 153 0.67 -15.95 16.65
CA TYR A 153 0.64 -17.32 16.17
C TYR A 153 -0.55 -17.51 15.24
N ALA A 154 -0.34 -18.18 14.12
CA ALA A 154 -1.37 -18.67 13.22
C ALA A 154 -0.97 -20.05 12.68
N SER A 155 -1.93 -20.98 12.61
CA SER A 155 -1.68 -22.31 12.08
C SER A 155 -1.65 -22.28 10.56
N ASP A 156 -0.64 -22.87 9.93
CA ASP A 156 -0.46 -22.92 8.47
C ASP A 156 -1.66 -23.56 7.74
N LYS A 157 -2.41 -24.44 8.41
CA LYS A 157 -3.62 -25.06 7.86
C LYS A 157 -4.72 -24.05 7.47
N ASN A 158 -4.66 -22.84 8.09
CA ASN A 158 -5.61 -21.76 7.86
C ASN A 158 -5.00 -20.63 7.04
N ASP A 159 -3.79 -20.81 6.47
CA ASP A 159 -3.15 -19.85 5.58
C ASP A 159 -3.74 -19.94 4.17
N LEU A 160 -4.41 -18.87 3.76
CA LEU A 160 -5.06 -18.77 2.45
C LEU A 160 -4.18 -18.09 1.39
N THR A 161 -2.96 -17.66 1.75
CA THR A 161 -2.06 -16.88 0.88
C THR A 161 -1.84 -17.54 -0.48
N THR A 162 -1.42 -18.81 -0.47
CA THR A 162 -1.17 -19.57 -1.70
C THR A 162 -2.45 -19.77 -2.54
N LYS A 163 -3.57 -20.02 -1.88
CA LYS A 163 -4.87 -20.20 -2.57
C LYS A 163 -5.31 -18.91 -3.26
N VAL A 164 -5.13 -17.77 -2.61
CA VAL A 164 -5.39 -16.45 -3.20
C VAL A 164 -4.50 -16.20 -4.41
N ILE A 165 -3.18 -16.44 -4.30
CA ILE A 165 -2.23 -16.28 -5.42
C ILE A 165 -2.65 -17.13 -6.63
N GLN A 166 -2.95 -18.40 -6.42
CA GLN A 166 -3.37 -19.32 -7.48
C GLN A 166 -4.68 -18.86 -8.14
N ARG A 167 -5.66 -18.43 -7.34
CA ARG A 167 -6.94 -17.93 -7.85
C ARG A 167 -6.76 -16.63 -8.65
N MET A 168 -5.92 -15.72 -8.18
CA MET A 168 -5.56 -14.49 -8.90
C MET A 168 -4.92 -14.79 -10.25
N GLN A 169 -3.99 -15.73 -10.34
CA GLN A 169 -3.34 -16.13 -11.58
C GLN A 169 -4.28 -16.78 -12.59
N SER A 170 -5.37 -17.36 -12.14
CA SER A 170 -6.42 -17.95 -12.99
C SER A 170 -7.52 -16.97 -13.37
N PHE A 171 -7.64 -15.84 -12.69
CA PHE A 171 -8.73 -14.85 -12.85
C PHE A 171 -8.68 -14.03 -14.13
N GLY A 172 -7.69 -14.21 -14.98
CA GLY A 172 -7.50 -13.48 -16.25
C GLY A 172 -7.38 -14.38 -17.47
N LYS A 173 -7.61 -15.67 -17.30
CA LYS A 173 -7.66 -16.65 -18.39
C LYS A 173 -9.10 -17.06 -18.62
#